data_ebe8abc2de35e93ac6c1d2662897f610
#
_entry.id   ebe8abc2de35e93ac6c1d2662897f610
#
_cell.length_a   1.000
_cell.length_b   1.000
_cell.length_c   1.000
_cell.angle_alpha   90.00
_cell.angle_beta   90.00
_cell.angle_gamma   90.00
#
_symmetry.space_group_name_H-M   'P 1'
#
loop_
_entity.id
_entity.type
_entity.pdbx_description
1 polymer ?
#
loop_
_entity_poly.entity_id
_entity_poly.type
_entity_poly.pdbx_seq_one_letter_code
_entity_poly.pdbx_strand_id
1 'polypeptide(L)'
;MRSAPKGFAYRTAESASAESAAPRRIALQGARLRTVRGGLERAGIRGLSWSGYVRRRSLEPAPDGCSLIHSAQQLLRGSSLPYVLDFECVEVFCLYQRVALSRPWARRALLDALCDERCRFLLPWSHAAGRGLETALGAQAADRLRPKTVTVLPAIRPRATRPAQRPSGPLRVLFVGTAFEAKGGLEAIRAVRRVRATHDVVLDVVSDVPVRWREEIESTPALTIHDWPAPAARVKGLFQQAHLLLFPSHMDTLGFVMLEAMAHGIPVLASRHFAAAEIVEDGVSGVVVEAENPLYGEDGVCRFPHTLPPPRSFRRALASPSEAYVGRLAEALARIAEEPELHERLAAGAFARVTDGPLSMGRRREDLGQVYRRALAG
;
A
#
# COMPACT_ATOMS: atom_id res chain seq x y z
N MET A 1 16.48 -15.07 15.04
CA MET A 1 15.66 -13.91 15.41
C MET A 1 15.50 -13.03 14.17
N ARG A 2 14.37 -13.12 13.47
CA ARG A 2 14.13 -12.30 12.26
C ARG A 2 13.38 -11.05 12.68
N SER A 3 14.05 -9.91 12.63
CA SER A 3 13.44 -8.60 12.81
C SER A 3 12.52 -8.33 11.62
N ALA A 4 11.23 -8.15 11.88
CA ALA A 4 10.33 -7.66 10.85
C ALA A 4 10.69 -6.21 10.47
N PRO A 5 10.41 -5.76 9.25
CA PRO A 5 10.84 -4.45 8.80
C PRO A 5 10.28 -3.34 9.71
N LYS A 6 11.17 -2.59 10.31
CA LYS A 6 10.86 -1.42 11.16
C LYS A 6 10.12 -0.30 10.39
N GLY A 7 10.01 -0.44 9.05
CA GLY A 7 9.49 0.58 8.17
C GLY A 7 7.99 0.86 8.27
N PHE A 8 7.15 -0.15 8.51
CA PHE A 8 5.70 0.03 8.41
C PHE A 8 5.10 0.84 9.58
N ALA A 9 5.53 0.54 10.82
CA ALA A 9 5.10 1.32 11.99
C ALA A 9 5.69 2.75 11.98
N TYR A 10 6.89 2.92 11.42
CA TYR A 10 7.56 4.21 11.32
C TYR A 10 6.89 5.11 10.28
N ARG A 11 6.43 4.55 9.15
CA ARG A 11 5.77 5.30 8.07
C ARG A 11 4.37 5.79 8.44
N THR A 12 3.60 5.01 9.19
CA THR A 12 2.32 5.46 9.73
C THR A 12 2.49 6.52 10.81
N ALA A 13 3.53 6.40 11.64
CA ALA A 13 3.85 7.40 12.64
C ALA A 13 4.37 8.71 12.00
N GLU A 14 5.24 8.66 10.98
CA GLU A 14 5.67 9.86 10.25
C GLU A 14 4.53 10.53 9.50
N SER A 15 3.62 9.76 8.91
CA SER A 15 2.45 10.31 8.21
C SER A 15 1.38 10.85 9.16
N ALA A 16 1.35 10.38 10.41
CA ALA A 16 0.41 10.83 11.44
C ALA A 16 0.98 11.92 12.35
N SER A 17 2.31 12.07 12.46
CA SER A 17 2.97 13.09 13.29
C SER A 17 2.95 14.47 12.63
N ALA A 18 1.77 14.92 12.18
CA ALA A 18 1.59 16.32 11.89
C ALA A 18 1.56 17.05 13.24
N GLU A 19 2.58 17.84 13.55
CA GLU A 19 2.51 18.85 14.58
C GLU A 19 1.32 19.76 14.25
N SER A 20 0.18 19.41 14.83
CA SER A 20 -0.99 20.28 14.79
C SER A 20 -0.70 21.43 15.72
N ALA A 21 -0.85 22.65 15.24
CA ALA A 21 -0.82 23.87 16.05
C ALA A 21 -2.00 23.99 17.05
N ALA A 22 -2.73 22.90 17.30
CA ALA A 22 -3.79 22.83 18.28
C ALA A 22 -3.20 22.47 19.66
N PRO A 23 -3.58 23.18 20.74
CA PRO A 23 -2.99 23.01 22.08
C PRO A 23 -3.40 21.71 22.80
N ARG A 24 -3.94 20.72 22.09
CA ARG A 24 -4.41 19.46 22.67
C ARG A 24 -3.60 18.30 22.12
N ARG A 25 -3.00 17.51 23.01
CA ARG A 25 -2.20 16.34 22.65
C ARG A 25 -3.08 15.24 22.05
N ILE A 26 -2.63 14.70 20.90
CA ILE A 26 -3.25 13.56 20.23
C ILE A 26 -2.35 12.35 20.49
N ALA A 27 -2.90 11.31 21.13
CA ALA A 27 -2.18 10.08 21.32
C ALA A 27 -2.18 9.26 20.04
N LEU A 28 -1.00 8.98 19.50
CA LEU A 28 -0.81 8.06 18.39
C LEU A 28 -0.62 6.66 18.93
N GLN A 29 -1.56 5.78 18.68
CA GLN A 29 -1.40 4.36 18.96
C GLN A 29 -0.96 3.61 17.70
N GLY A 30 0.34 3.42 17.58
CA GLY A 30 0.94 2.60 16.52
C GLY A 30 0.97 1.12 16.90
N ALA A 31 0.83 0.28 15.90
CA ALA A 31 0.73 -1.17 16.04
C ALA A 31 1.96 -1.83 16.66
N ARG A 32 1.84 -2.35 17.88
CA ARG A 32 2.63 -3.50 18.32
C ARG A 32 1.97 -4.83 17.88
N LEU A 33 1.60 -4.93 16.60
CA LEU A 33 1.04 -6.16 16.01
C LEU A 33 2.03 -7.35 16.01
N ARG A 34 3.31 -7.10 16.27
CA ARG A 34 4.38 -8.10 16.18
C ARG A 34 4.34 -9.17 17.25
N THR A 35 3.92 -8.84 18.48
CA THR A 35 4.08 -9.76 19.62
C THR A 35 3.01 -10.84 19.63
N VAL A 36 1.80 -10.54 19.18
CA VAL A 36 0.68 -11.47 19.22
C VAL A 36 0.69 -12.44 18.04
N ARG A 37 1.00 -11.98 16.82
CA ARG A 37 1.11 -12.85 15.64
C ARG A 37 2.24 -13.87 15.82
N GLY A 38 3.42 -13.44 16.24
CA GLY A 38 4.54 -14.33 16.53
C GLY A 38 4.30 -15.27 17.73
N GLY A 39 3.44 -14.89 18.68
CA GLY A 39 3.03 -15.76 19.80
C GLY A 39 2.02 -16.81 19.38
N LEU A 40 1.02 -16.43 18.59
CA LEU A 40 -0.02 -17.34 18.09
C LEU A 40 0.52 -18.31 17.01
N GLU A 41 1.41 -17.86 16.14
CA GLU A 41 2.09 -18.72 15.16
C GLU A 41 3.03 -19.74 15.85
N ARG A 42 3.71 -19.35 16.93
CA ARG A 42 4.55 -20.24 17.76
C ARG A 42 3.73 -21.22 18.59
N ALA A 43 2.53 -20.85 19.01
CA ALA A 43 1.63 -21.73 19.76
C ALA A 43 0.89 -22.74 18.87
N GLY A 44 1.15 -22.78 17.55
CA GLY A 44 0.52 -23.72 16.65
C GLY A 44 -0.99 -23.50 16.45
N ILE A 45 -1.52 -22.37 16.89
CA ILE A 45 -2.95 -22.03 16.79
C ILE A 45 -3.28 -21.58 15.36
N ARG A 46 -3.15 -22.49 14.41
CA ARG A 46 -3.66 -22.31 13.02
C ARG A 46 -5.20 -22.28 12.96
N GLY A 47 -5.88 -22.65 14.04
CA GLY A 47 -7.33 -22.76 14.11
C GLY A 47 -8.10 -21.47 14.33
N LEU A 48 -7.46 -20.36 14.75
CA LEU A 48 -8.14 -19.08 14.96
C LEU A 48 -8.61 -18.42 13.65
N SER A 49 -8.09 -18.83 12.50
CA SER A 49 -8.54 -18.39 11.20
C SER A 49 -10.01 -18.71 10.91
N TRP A 50 -10.60 -19.69 11.61
CA TRP A 50 -11.97 -20.15 11.45
C TRP A 50 -12.97 -19.45 12.38
N SER A 51 -12.48 -18.74 13.41
CA SER A 51 -13.37 -18.15 14.43
C SER A 51 -14.11 -16.90 13.97
N GLY A 52 -13.71 -16.27 12.85
CA GLY A 52 -14.30 -15.02 12.36
C GLY A 52 -14.13 -13.87 13.37
N TYR A 53 -13.04 -13.83 14.05
CA TYR A 53 -12.80 -12.94 15.19
C TYR A 53 -12.47 -11.51 14.73
N VAL A 54 -13.40 -10.61 14.98
CA VAL A 54 -13.16 -9.17 14.86
C VAL A 54 -12.41 -8.70 16.09
N ARG A 55 -11.14 -8.33 15.91
CA ARG A 55 -10.28 -8.01 17.02
C ARG A 55 -10.43 -6.56 17.46
N ARG A 56 -10.88 -6.38 18.69
CA ARG A 56 -10.82 -5.10 19.40
C ARG A 56 -9.66 -5.15 20.40
N ARG A 57 -8.90 -4.08 20.46
CA ARG A 57 -7.82 -3.93 21.46
C ARG A 57 -8.35 -3.14 22.64
N SER A 58 -8.10 -3.63 23.85
CA SER A 58 -8.18 -2.81 25.07
C SER A 58 -7.01 -1.83 25.07
N LEU A 59 -7.29 -0.58 25.39
CA LEU A 59 -6.28 0.45 25.51
C LEU A 59 -5.56 0.34 26.85
N GLU A 60 -4.24 0.57 26.83
CA GLU A 60 -3.58 1.15 27.99
C GLU A 60 -4.15 2.57 28.20
N PRO A 61 -4.17 3.11 29.42
CA PRO A 61 -4.62 4.48 29.66
C PRO A 61 -3.95 5.43 28.67
N ALA A 62 -4.73 6.31 28.07
CA ALA A 62 -4.15 7.35 27.22
C ALA A 62 -3.24 8.23 28.08
N PRO A 63 -2.12 8.73 27.52
CA PRO A 63 -1.27 9.67 28.24
C PRO A 63 -2.07 10.89 28.73
N ASP A 64 -1.69 11.42 29.89
CA ASP A 64 -2.34 12.60 30.46
C ASP A 64 -2.35 13.78 29.49
N GLY A 65 -3.46 14.50 29.48
CA GLY A 65 -3.68 15.67 28.61
C GLY A 65 -4.03 15.33 27.16
N CYS A 66 -4.26 14.05 26.82
CA CYS A 66 -4.83 13.68 25.52
C CYS A 66 -6.34 13.89 25.50
N SER A 67 -6.86 14.38 24.37
CA SER A 67 -8.31 14.59 24.16
C SER A 67 -8.88 13.73 23.04
N LEU A 68 -8.02 13.14 22.19
CA LEU A 68 -8.38 12.35 21.04
C LEU A 68 -7.32 11.27 20.81
N ILE A 69 -7.74 10.12 20.33
CA ILE A 69 -6.83 9.05 19.92
C ILE A 69 -6.91 8.91 18.39
N HIS A 70 -5.76 8.84 17.72
CA HIS A 70 -5.69 8.37 16.34
C HIS A 70 -5.23 6.92 16.34
N SER A 71 -6.13 5.99 16.06
CA SER A 71 -5.85 4.56 16.02
C SER A 71 -5.51 4.12 14.60
N ALA A 72 -4.31 3.58 14.43
CA ALA A 72 -3.88 3.02 13.14
C ALA A 72 -4.27 1.54 13.05
N GLN A 73 -5.21 1.23 12.15
CA GLN A 73 -5.65 -0.12 11.80
C GLN A 73 -6.18 -0.98 12.96
N GLN A 74 -6.57 -0.37 14.10
CA GLN A 74 -7.01 -1.10 15.28
C GLN A 74 -8.33 -0.57 15.82
N LEU A 75 -9.34 -1.44 15.89
CA LEU A 75 -10.56 -1.20 16.63
C LEU A 75 -10.26 -1.13 18.13
N LEU A 76 -10.78 -0.12 18.81
CA LEU A 76 -10.59 0.06 20.24
C LEU A 76 -11.81 -0.47 21.00
N ARG A 77 -11.57 -1.00 22.20
CA ARG A 77 -12.61 -1.46 23.13
C ARG A 77 -12.52 -0.68 24.42
N GLY A 78 -13.65 -0.09 24.84
CA GLY A 78 -13.73 0.61 26.12
C GLY A 78 -12.87 1.87 26.19
N SER A 79 -12.68 2.55 25.03
CA SER A 79 -11.98 3.83 25.02
C SER A 79 -12.74 4.87 25.85
N SER A 80 -12.06 5.53 26.79
CA SER A 80 -12.59 6.67 27.51
C SER A 80 -12.60 7.97 26.69
N LEU A 81 -11.72 8.04 25.66
CA LEU A 81 -11.58 9.17 24.76
C LEU A 81 -12.22 8.88 23.39
N PRO A 82 -12.71 9.92 22.70
CA PRO A 82 -13.04 9.78 21.28
C PRO A 82 -11.80 9.37 20.48
N TYR A 83 -12.02 8.65 19.39
CA TYR A 83 -10.94 8.24 18.50
C TYR A 83 -11.33 8.33 17.03
N VAL A 84 -10.34 8.49 16.19
CA VAL A 84 -10.43 8.31 14.74
C VAL A 84 -9.64 7.05 14.36
N LEU A 85 -10.07 6.35 13.33
CA LEU A 85 -9.53 5.05 12.92
C LEU A 85 -9.12 5.10 11.47
N ASP A 86 -7.83 5.04 11.19
CA ASP A 86 -7.35 4.86 9.83
C ASP A 86 -7.15 3.38 9.46
N PHE A 87 -7.30 3.04 8.19
CA PHE A 87 -7.13 1.67 7.71
C PHE A 87 -6.83 1.60 6.21
N GLU A 88 -6.10 0.56 5.82
CA GLU A 88 -5.70 0.30 4.43
C GLU A 88 -6.71 -0.56 3.65
N CYS A 89 -7.41 -1.46 4.33
CA CYS A 89 -8.45 -2.32 3.78
C CYS A 89 -9.30 -2.90 4.92
N VAL A 90 -10.49 -3.42 4.60
CA VAL A 90 -11.39 -4.01 5.60
C VAL A 90 -10.82 -5.26 6.26
N GLU A 91 -9.99 -6.01 5.55
CA GLU A 91 -9.38 -7.26 6.00
C GLU A 91 -8.46 -7.08 7.21
N VAL A 92 -7.95 -5.88 7.43
CA VAL A 92 -7.10 -5.58 8.61
C VAL A 92 -7.84 -5.80 9.92
N PHE A 93 -9.15 -5.58 9.94
CA PHE A 93 -9.98 -5.77 11.12
C PHE A 93 -10.22 -7.24 11.48
N CYS A 94 -9.99 -8.15 10.54
CA CYS A 94 -10.09 -9.60 10.74
C CYS A 94 -8.77 -10.32 10.47
N LEU A 95 -7.64 -9.65 10.70
CA LEU A 95 -6.29 -10.20 10.54
C LEU A 95 -6.04 -10.79 9.14
N TYR A 96 -6.57 -10.13 8.11
CA TYR A 96 -6.51 -10.56 6.70
C TYR A 96 -7.20 -11.91 6.44
N GLN A 97 -8.14 -12.32 7.32
CA GLN A 97 -8.95 -13.53 7.17
C GLN A 97 -10.36 -13.13 6.72
N ARG A 98 -10.49 -12.79 5.43
CA ARG A 98 -11.75 -12.30 4.86
C ARG A 98 -12.94 -13.26 5.07
N VAL A 99 -12.69 -14.57 5.13
CA VAL A 99 -13.73 -15.58 5.43
C VAL A 99 -14.49 -15.24 6.73
N ALA A 100 -13.89 -14.50 7.64
CA ALA A 100 -14.57 -13.99 8.82
C ALA A 100 -15.79 -13.15 8.46
N LEU A 101 -15.67 -12.29 7.44
CA LEU A 101 -16.72 -11.37 7.01
C LEU A 101 -17.83 -12.04 6.20
N SER A 102 -17.70 -13.32 5.81
CA SER A 102 -18.82 -14.11 5.26
C SER A 102 -19.85 -14.48 6.33
N ARG A 103 -19.48 -14.39 7.62
CA ARG A 103 -20.34 -14.76 8.74
C ARG A 103 -21.17 -13.56 9.23
N PRO A 104 -22.52 -13.64 9.28
CA PRO A 104 -23.36 -12.52 9.68
C PRO A 104 -23.01 -11.92 11.03
N TRP A 105 -22.71 -12.77 12.01
CA TRP A 105 -22.33 -12.32 13.36
C TRP A 105 -21.00 -11.54 13.38
N ALA A 106 -20.03 -11.92 12.57
CA ALA A 106 -18.75 -11.21 12.50
C ALA A 106 -18.89 -9.84 11.82
N ARG A 107 -19.70 -9.77 10.74
CA ARG A 107 -20.06 -8.49 10.12
C ARG A 107 -20.78 -7.58 11.11
N ARG A 108 -21.74 -8.13 11.87
CA ARG A 108 -22.44 -7.37 12.91
C ARG A 108 -21.48 -6.86 13.97
N ALA A 109 -20.59 -7.71 14.51
CA ALA A 109 -19.61 -7.32 15.50
C ALA A 109 -18.62 -6.24 14.98
N LEU A 110 -18.26 -6.30 13.70
CA LEU A 110 -17.45 -5.24 13.06
C LEU A 110 -18.27 -3.96 12.93
N LEU A 111 -19.49 -4.02 12.43
CA LEU A 111 -20.36 -2.86 12.29
C LEU A 111 -20.61 -2.18 13.64
N ASP A 112 -20.94 -2.94 14.70
CA ASP A 112 -21.14 -2.43 16.06
C ASP A 112 -19.88 -1.72 16.57
N ALA A 113 -18.68 -2.26 16.27
CA ALA A 113 -17.43 -1.63 16.64
C ALA A 113 -17.16 -0.34 15.89
N LEU A 114 -17.48 -0.29 14.59
CA LEU A 114 -17.30 0.90 13.76
C LEU A 114 -18.38 1.97 14.06
N CYS A 115 -19.56 1.56 14.51
CA CYS A 115 -20.65 2.46 14.95
C CYS A 115 -20.52 2.94 16.39
N ASP A 116 -19.51 2.45 17.14
CA ASP A 116 -19.25 2.93 18.49
C ASP A 116 -19.14 4.48 18.50
N GLU A 117 -19.81 5.13 19.46
CA GLU A 117 -19.86 6.60 19.55
C GLU A 117 -18.48 7.21 19.78
N ARG A 118 -17.56 6.49 20.41
CA ARG A 118 -16.19 6.93 20.58
C ARG A 118 -15.39 6.87 19.26
N CYS A 119 -15.78 6.01 18.31
CA CYS A 119 -15.22 5.97 16.96
C CYS A 119 -15.83 7.10 16.13
N ARG A 120 -15.24 8.29 16.20
CA ARG A 120 -15.79 9.50 15.58
C ARG A 120 -15.67 9.49 14.06
N PHE A 121 -14.54 9.10 13.52
CA PHE A 121 -14.29 9.03 12.08
C PHE A 121 -13.53 7.77 11.67
N LEU A 122 -13.89 7.30 10.49
CA LEU A 122 -13.22 6.23 9.75
C LEU A 122 -12.43 6.87 8.63
N LEU A 123 -11.14 6.59 8.57
CA LEU A 123 -10.19 7.22 7.65
C LEU A 123 -9.56 6.15 6.74
N PRO A 124 -10.28 5.66 5.71
CA PRO A 124 -9.66 4.79 4.72
C PRO A 124 -8.50 5.50 4.02
N TRP A 125 -7.41 4.78 3.78
CA TRP A 125 -6.22 5.31 3.11
C TRP A 125 -6.41 5.52 1.61
N SER A 126 -7.53 5.05 1.07
CA SER A 126 -7.91 5.22 -0.33
C SER A 126 -9.43 5.09 -0.48
N HIS A 127 -9.98 5.56 -1.57
CA HIS A 127 -11.38 5.31 -1.91
C HIS A 127 -11.63 3.81 -2.11
N ALA A 128 -10.66 3.07 -2.66
CA ALA A 128 -10.75 1.61 -2.77
C ALA A 128 -10.92 0.93 -1.40
N ALA A 129 -10.21 1.37 -0.38
CA ALA A 129 -10.37 0.87 0.99
C ALA A 129 -11.77 1.16 1.55
N GLY A 130 -12.30 2.36 1.27
CA GLY A 130 -13.66 2.76 1.63
C GLY A 130 -14.71 1.87 0.94
N ARG A 131 -14.63 1.72 -0.38
CA ARG A 131 -15.50 0.82 -1.14
C ARG A 131 -15.42 -0.62 -0.65
N GLY A 132 -14.21 -1.12 -0.38
CA GLY A 132 -14.02 -2.47 0.16
C GLY A 132 -14.73 -2.69 1.51
N LEU A 133 -14.76 -1.67 2.37
CA LEU A 133 -15.52 -1.69 3.63
C LEU A 133 -17.02 -1.73 3.37
N GLU A 134 -17.53 -0.86 2.50
CA GLU A 134 -18.95 -0.78 2.14
C GLU A 134 -19.45 -2.12 1.55
N THR A 135 -18.72 -2.67 0.58
CA THR A 135 -19.05 -3.96 -0.05
C THR A 135 -19.04 -5.12 0.95
N ALA A 136 -18.05 -5.13 1.86
CA ALA A 136 -17.92 -6.20 2.86
C ALA A 136 -19.07 -6.21 3.88
N LEU A 137 -19.59 -5.04 4.23
CA LEU A 137 -20.66 -4.89 5.24
C LEU A 137 -22.06 -4.81 4.62
N GLY A 138 -22.18 -4.44 3.35
CA GLY A 138 -23.43 -4.27 2.63
C GLY A 138 -24.02 -2.86 2.74
N ALA A 139 -24.96 -2.53 1.84
CA ALA A 139 -25.48 -1.17 1.63
C ALA A 139 -26.05 -0.52 2.90
N GLN A 140 -26.88 -1.23 3.67
CA GLN A 140 -27.49 -0.70 4.89
C GLN A 140 -26.42 -0.30 5.94
N ALA A 141 -25.34 -1.07 6.04
CA ALA A 141 -24.23 -0.73 6.93
C ALA A 141 -23.41 0.43 6.39
N ALA A 142 -23.20 0.48 5.06
CA ALA A 142 -22.50 1.57 4.39
C ALA A 142 -23.21 2.91 4.64
N ASP A 143 -24.54 2.97 4.54
CA ASP A 143 -25.34 4.18 4.80
C ASP A 143 -25.14 4.73 6.23
N ARG A 144 -25.00 3.83 7.21
CA ARG A 144 -24.74 4.20 8.61
C ARG A 144 -23.32 4.74 8.82
N LEU A 145 -22.34 4.25 8.06
CA LEU A 145 -20.92 4.60 8.22
C LEU A 145 -20.51 5.80 7.37
N ARG A 146 -21.18 6.04 6.24
CA ARG A 146 -20.84 7.11 5.29
C ARG A 146 -20.71 8.49 5.93
N PRO A 147 -21.57 8.96 6.86
CA PRO A 147 -21.44 10.27 7.49
C PRO A 147 -20.16 10.48 8.30
N LYS A 148 -19.53 9.38 8.74
CA LYS A 148 -18.29 9.41 9.52
C LYS A 148 -17.07 8.86 8.76
N THR A 149 -17.20 8.56 7.47
CA THR A 149 -16.10 8.07 6.63
C THR A 149 -15.53 9.21 5.82
N VAL A 150 -14.23 9.44 5.95
CA VAL A 150 -13.48 10.47 5.23
C VAL A 150 -12.20 9.85 4.72
N THR A 151 -12.04 9.77 3.40
CA THR A 151 -10.78 9.27 2.81
C THR A 151 -9.65 10.26 3.09
N VAL A 152 -8.57 9.78 3.70
CA VAL A 152 -7.36 10.55 3.96
C VAL A 152 -6.16 9.78 3.44
N LEU A 153 -5.65 10.18 2.29
CA LEU A 153 -4.52 9.53 1.65
C LEU A 153 -3.27 9.59 2.54
N PRO A 154 -2.46 8.52 2.60
CA PRO A 154 -1.12 8.58 3.17
C PRO A 154 -0.25 9.59 2.44
N ALA A 155 0.70 10.16 3.16
CA ALA A 155 1.66 11.12 2.62
C ALA A 155 3.08 10.68 2.90
N ILE A 156 4.02 11.22 2.13
CA ILE A 156 5.44 11.00 2.30
C ILE A 156 6.21 12.32 2.18
N ARG A 157 7.31 12.44 2.90
CA ARG A 157 8.23 13.59 2.73
C ARG A 157 9.05 13.41 1.46
N PRO A 158 9.19 14.45 0.63
CA PRO A 158 10.12 14.42 -0.50
C PRO A 158 11.53 14.04 -0.04
N ARG A 159 12.20 13.24 -0.84
CA ARG A 159 13.57 12.77 -0.61
C ARG A 159 14.54 13.30 -1.66
N ALA A 160 14.00 13.84 -2.75
CA ALA A 160 14.72 14.61 -3.76
C ALA A 160 14.34 16.09 -3.65
N THR A 161 15.14 16.96 -4.26
CA THR A 161 14.88 18.40 -4.38
C THR A 161 14.27 18.80 -5.72
N ARG A 162 14.23 17.85 -6.67
CA ARG A 162 13.71 18.04 -8.03
C ARG A 162 13.24 16.70 -8.60
N PRO A 163 12.44 16.71 -9.67
CA PRO A 163 12.07 15.51 -10.41
C PRO A 163 13.29 14.74 -10.91
N ALA A 164 13.14 13.42 -11.05
CA ALA A 164 14.18 12.58 -11.64
C ALA A 164 14.41 13.00 -13.11
N GLN A 165 15.68 13.18 -13.43
CA GLN A 165 16.11 13.45 -14.82
C GLN A 165 16.56 12.15 -15.45
N ARG A 166 16.31 12.01 -16.75
CA ARG A 166 16.85 10.94 -17.55
C ARG A 166 18.05 11.45 -18.35
N PRO A 167 19.28 11.20 -17.89
CA PRO A 167 20.47 11.50 -18.69
C PRO A 167 20.53 10.58 -19.92
N SER A 168 21.39 10.90 -20.87
CA SER A 168 21.72 10.02 -21.99
C SER A 168 22.19 8.65 -21.46
N GLY A 169 21.68 7.55 -22.01
CA GLY A 169 22.04 6.19 -21.62
C GLY A 169 20.79 5.33 -21.32
N PRO A 170 20.98 4.16 -20.67
CA PRO A 170 19.91 3.22 -20.43
C PRO A 170 18.81 3.80 -19.50
N LEU A 171 17.56 3.47 -19.81
CA LEU A 171 16.46 3.71 -18.89
C LEU A 171 16.61 2.75 -17.69
N ARG A 172 16.91 3.31 -16.52
CA ARG A 172 17.07 2.52 -15.29
C ARG A 172 15.73 2.31 -14.61
N VAL A 173 15.26 1.08 -14.70
CA VAL A 173 13.99 0.63 -14.09
C VAL A 173 14.27 -0.03 -12.75
N LEU A 174 13.47 0.27 -11.76
CA LEU A 174 13.55 -0.31 -10.43
C LEU A 174 12.28 -1.10 -10.10
N PHE A 175 12.46 -2.34 -9.65
CA PHE A 175 11.39 -3.16 -9.05
C PHE A 175 11.74 -3.44 -7.59
N VAL A 176 10.84 -3.08 -6.66
CA VAL A 176 11.03 -3.31 -5.23
C VAL A 176 9.77 -3.91 -4.62
N GLY A 177 9.88 -5.08 -4.00
CA GLY A 177 8.75 -5.69 -3.29
C GLY A 177 9.10 -7.02 -2.65
N THR A 178 8.44 -7.32 -1.53
CA THR A 178 8.42 -8.67 -0.95
C THR A 178 7.39 -9.52 -1.69
N ALA A 179 7.53 -10.86 -1.61
CA ALA A 179 6.63 -11.77 -2.32
C ALA A 179 6.67 -11.55 -3.85
N PHE A 180 7.83 -11.79 -4.42
CA PHE A 180 8.22 -11.55 -5.82
C PHE A 180 7.09 -11.77 -6.84
N GLU A 181 6.46 -12.95 -6.83
CA GLU A 181 5.39 -13.27 -7.79
C GLU A 181 4.12 -12.45 -7.56
N ALA A 182 3.72 -12.26 -6.29
CA ALA A 182 2.53 -11.48 -5.96
C ALA A 182 2.68 -9.99 -6.29
N LYS A 183 3.93 -9.51 -6.34
CA LYS A 183 4.26 -8.14 -6.76
C LYS A 183 4.51 -8.01 -8.26
N GLY A 184 4.32 -9.07 -9.03
CA GLY A 184 4.46 -9.03 -10.48
C GLY A 184 5.92 -9.07 -10.95
N GLY A 185 6.81 -9.71 -10.20
CA GLY A 185 8.22 -9.78 -10.56
C GLY A 185 8.47 -10.49 -11.89
N LEU A 186 7.71 -11.53 -12.21
CA LEU A 186 7.81 -12.21 -13.52
C LEU A 186 7.35 -11.32 -14.67
N GLU A 187 6.25 -10.59 -14.47
CA GLU A 187 5.74 -9.63 -15.42
C GLU A 187 6.75 -8.52 -15.69
N ALA A 188 7.39 -8.00 -14.63
CA ALA A 188 8.43 -6.98 -14.75
C ALA A 188 9.60 -7.47 -15.61
N ILE A 189 10.11 -8.66 -15.32
CA ILE A 189 11.24 -9.25 -16.05
C ILE A 189 10.88 -9.47 -17.51
N ARG A 190 9.73 -10.09 -17.79
CA ARG A 190 9.31 -10.41 -19.16
C ARG A 190 9.01 -9.15 -19.97
N ALA A 191 8.41 -8.14 -19.37
CA ALA A 191 8.20 -6.84 -20.02
C ALA A 191 9.53 -6.16 -20.37
N VAL A 192 10.48 -6.11 -19.44
CA VAL A 192 11.80 -5.53 -19.68
C VAL A 192 12.55 -6.31 -20.77
N ARG A 193 12.52 -7.66 -20.77
CA ARG A 193 13.12 -8.49 -21.83
C ARG A 193 12.59 -8.14 -23.20
N ARG A 194 11.29 -7.92 -23.35
CA ARG A 194 10.68 -7.53 -24.65
C ARG A 194 11.19 -6.18 -25.12
N VAL A 195 11.20 -5.19 -24.22
CA VAL A 195 11.62 -3.83 -24.56
C VAL A 195 13.10 -3.76 -24.90
N ARG A 196 13.92 -4.55 -24.24
CA ARG A 196 15.36 -4.63 -24.52
C ARG A 196 15.74 -5.09 -25.94
N ALA A 197 14.82 -5.72 -26.66
CA ALA A 197 15.06 -6.06 -28.06
C ALA A 197 15.27 -4.81 -28.95
N THR A 198 14.74 -3.67 -28.52
CA THR A 198 14.74 -2.43 -29.31
C THR A 198 15.22 -1.19 -28.55
N HIS A 199 15.26 -1.23 -27.20
CA HIS A 199 15.61 -0.08 -26.37
C HIS A 199 16.66 -0.44 -25.32
N ASP A 200 17.49 0.52 -24.95
CA ASP A 200 18.47 0.35 -23.88
C ASP A 200 17.82 0.56 -22.50
N VAL A 201 17.46 -0.54 -21.86
CA VAL A 201 16.77 -0.58 -20.56
C VAL A 201 17.54 -1.52 -19.62
N VAL A 202 17.73 -1.10 -18.38
CA VAL A 202 18.28 -1.94 -17.29
C VAL A 202 17.28 -2.08 -16.16
N LEU A 203 17.26 -3.23 -15.48
CA LEU A 203 16.33 -3.51 -14.37
C LEU A 203 17.09 -3.93 -13.12
N ASP A 204 16.89 -3.15 -12.07
CA ASP A 204 17.30 -3.52 -10.71
C ASP A 204 16.12 -4.17 -9.98
N VAL A 205 16.31 -5.42 -9.49
CA VAL A 205 15.28 -6.21 -8.79
C VAL A 205 15.65 -6.33 -7.31
N VAL A 206 14.85 -5.74 -6.43
CA VAL A 206 15.01 -5.85 -4.97
C VAL A 206 13.84 -6.66 -4.41
N SER A 207 14.00 -7.97 -4.31
CA SER A 207 12.93 -8.87 -3.91
C SER A 207 13.46 -10.21 -3.37
N ASP A 208 12.60 -10.95 -2.68
CA ASP A 208 12.79 -12.34 -2.29
C ASP A 208 12.55 -13.28 -3.49
N VAL A 209 13.43 -13.18 -4.49
CA VAL A 209 13.30 -13.97 -5.73
C VAL A 209 13.42 -15.47 -5.43
N PRO A 210 12.39 -16.28 -5.76
CA PRO A 210 12.45 -17.72 -5.60
C PRO A 210 13.56 -18.34 -6.45
N VAL A 211 14.24 -19.37 -5.94
CA VAL A 211 15.35 -20.06 -6.63
C VAL A 211 15.00 -20.48 -8.05
N ARG A 212 13.76 -20.97 -8.28
CA ARG A 212 13.27 -21.42 -9.60
C ARG A 212 13.26 -20.34 -10.69
N TRP A 213 13.34 -19.05 -10.31
CA TRP A 213 13.34 -17.93 -11.25
C TRP A 213 14.71 -17.26 -11.40
N ARG A 214 15.67 -17.60 -10.54
CA ARG A 214 17.00 -16.95 -10.55
C ARG A 214 17.74 -17.16 -11.85
N GLU A 215 17.78 -18.38 -12.35
CA GLU A 215 18.43 -18.70 -13.63
C GLU A 215 17.82 -17.91 -14.79
N GLU A 216 16.50 -17.80 -14.85
CA GLU A 216 15.80 -16.99 -15.88
C GLU A 216 16.21 -15.52 -15.81
N ILE A 217 16.40 -14.97 -14.61
CA ILE A 217 16.75 -13.56 -14.41
C ILE A 217 18.24 -13.35 -14.69
N GLU A 218 19.10 -14.17 -14.12
CA GLU A 218 20.57 -14.05 -14.22
C GLU A 218 21.06 -14.30 -15.66
N SER A 219 20.36 -15.11 -16.45
CA SER A 219 20.63 -15.29 -17.87
C SER A 219 20.18 -14.10 -18.75
N THR A 220 19.44 -13.13 -18.19
CA THR A 220 18.97 -11.96 -18.93
C THR A 220 19.94 -10.81 -18.75
N PRO A 221 20.64 -10.35 -19.79
CA PRO A 221 21.58 -9.23 -19.70
C PRO A 221 20.91 -7.97 -19.14
N ALA A 222 21.67 -7.18 -18.37
CA ALA A 222 21.24 -5.91 -17.77
C ALA A 222 20.05 -6.03 -16.75
N LEU A 223 19.82 -7.22 -16.21
CA LEU A 223 19.03 -7.44 -15.02
C LEU A 223 19.95 -7.72 -13.84
N THR A 224 19.70 -7.04 -12.72
CA THR A 224 20.49 -7.24 -11.49
C THR A 224 19.55 -7.59 -10.34
N ILE A 225 19.77 -8.76 -9.73
CA ILE A 225 19.09 -9.13 -8.48
C ILE A 225 19.90 -8.61 -7.30
N HIS A 226 19.25 -7.89 -6.42
CA HIS A 226 19.83 -7.46 -5.15
C HIS A 226 19.37 -8.38 -4.02
N ASP A 227 20.27 -8.61 -3.05
CA ASP A 227 19.99 -9.44 -1.89
C ASP A 227 18.75 -8.99 -1.13
N TRP A 228 17.98 -9.96 -0.64
CA TRP A 228 16.81 -9.73 0.18
C TRP A 228 16.94 -10.41 1.55
N PRO A 229 16.69 -9.70 2.66
CA PRO A 229 16.36 -8.28 2.77
C PRO A 229 17.55 -7.37 2.50
N ALA A 230 17.38 -6.38 1.64
CA ALA A 230 18.41 -5.42 1.32
C ALA A 230 18.59 -4.37 2.44
N PRO A 231 19.81 -3.91 2.72
CA PRO A 231 20.03 -2.79 3.61
C PRO A 231 19.33 -1.50 3.13
N ALA A 232 18.75 -0.74 4.06
CA ALA A 232 18.00 0.47 3.72
C ALA A 232 18.84 1.49 2.90
N ALA A 233 20.13 1.60 3.18
CA ALA A 233 21.04 2.46 2.43
C ALA A 233 21.19 2.03 0.97
N ARG A 234 21.22 0.70 0.70
CA ARG A 234 21.27 0.14 -0.67
C ARG A 234 20.00 0.47 -1.43
N VAL A 235 18.83 0.20 -0.83
CA VAL A 235 17.54 0.51 -1.45
C VAL A 235 17.41 1.99 -1.74
N LYS A 236 17.82 2.86 -0.81
CA LYS A 236 17.86 4.31 -1.03
C LYS A 236 18.75 4.69 -2.22
N GLY A 237 19.95 4.08 -2.32
CA GLY A 237 20.85 4.33 -3.44
C GLY A 237 20.27 3.93 -4.79
N LEU A 238 19.52 2.81 -4.84
CA LEU A 238 18.82 2.38 -6.05
C LEU A 238 17.71 3.34 -6.46
N PHE A 239 16.90 3.85 -5.51
CA PHE A 239 15.94 4.90 -5.81
C PHE A 239 16.61 6.19 -6.35
N GLN A 240 17.77 6.56 -5.84
CA GLN A 240 18.50 7.75 -6.32
C GLN A 240 19.03 7.61 -7.75
N GLN A 241 19.19 6.39 -8.23
CA GLN A 241 19.69 6.09 -9.58
C GLN A 241 18.58 5.71 -10.57
N ALA A 242 17.42 5.35 -10.08
CA ALA A 242 16.32 4.89 -10.92
C ALA A 242 15.64 6.06 -11.65
N HIS A 243 15.18 5.78 -12.87
CA HIS A 243 14.42 6.70 -13.70
C HIS A 243 12.92 6.34 -13.68
N LEU A 244 12.57 5.08 -13.42
CA LEU A 244 11.20 4.57 -13.41
C LEU A 244 11.05 3.50 -12.33
N LEU A 245 9.96 3.56 -11.56
CA LEU A 245 9.52 2.42 -10.77
C LEU A 245 8.54 1.57 -11.59
N LEU A 246 8.81 0.29 -11.71
CA LEU A 246 7.88 -0.69 -12.30
C LEU A 246 7.14 -1.41 -11.17
N PHE A 247 5.81 -1.23 -11.11
CA PHE A 247 4.93 -1.73 -10.07
C PHE A 247 3.79 -2.58 -10.64
N PRO A 248 4.06 -3.75 -11.21
CA PRO A 248 3.07 -4.63 -11.85
C PRO A 248 2.37 -5.53 -10.83
N SER A 249 2.06 -5.02 -9.66
CA SER A 249 1.60 -5.79 -8.50
C SER A 249 0.20 -6.34 -8.69
N HIS A 250 -0.01 -7.60 -8.29
CA HIS A 250 -1.31 -8.26 -8.18
C HIS A 250 -1.88 -8.19 -6.75
N MET A 251 -1.05 -7.87 -5.76
CA MET A 251 -1.44 -7.88 -4.35
C MET A 251 -0.76 -6.73 -3.60
N ASP A 252 -1.48 -5.63 -3.49
CA ASP A 252 -1.12 -4.51 -2.62
C ASP A 252 -2.38 -3.74 -2.25
N THR A 253 -2.41 -3.15 -1.07
CA THR A 253 -3.53 -2.30 -0.64
C THR A 253 -3.29 -0.84 -0.96
N LEU A 254 -2.06 -0.36 -0.82
CA LEU A 254 -1.69 1.00 -1.15
C LEU A 254 -0.46 1.08 -2.07
N GLY A 255 0.55 0.25 -1.81
CA GLY A 255 1.82 0.30 -2.52
C GLY A 255 2.70 1.47 -2.08
N PHE A 256 3.13 1.48 -0.81
CA PHE A 256 4.02 2.54 -0.28
C PHE A 256 5.27 2.77 -1.11
N VAL A 257 5.74 1.76 -1.83
CA VAL A 257 6.88 1.87 -2.73
C VAL A 257 6.65 2.88 -3.87
N MET A 258 5.39 3.05 -4.30
CA MET A 258 5.04 4.09 -5.28
C MET A 258 5.23 5.50 -4.71
N LEU A 259 4.81 5.70 -3.45
CA LEU A 259 5.06 6.97 -2.76
C LEU A 259 6.56 7.20 -2.58
N GLU A 260 7.32 6.14 -2.26
CA GLU A 260 8.78 6.22 -2.13
C GLU A 260 9.46 6.63 -3.44
N ALA A 261 9.02 6.08 -4.57
CA ALA A 261 9.49 6.49 -5.89
C ALA A 261 9.20 7.96 -6.16
N MET A 262 7.93 8.38 -5.96
CA MET A 262 7.51 9.77 -6.14
C MET A 262 8.28 10.73 -5.22
N ALA A 263 8.60 10.31 -3.98
CA ALA A 263 9.42 11.10 -3.07
C ALA A 263 10.85 11.32 -3.59
N HIS A 264 11.34 10.44 -4.44
CA HIS A 264 12.60 10.58 -5.17
C HIS A 264 12.41 11.26 -6.55
N GLY A 265 11.20 11.73 -6.87
CA GLY A 265 10.86 12.35 -8.15
C GLY A 265 10.73 11.36 -9.31
N ILE A 266 10.58 10.07 -9.04
CA ILE A 266 10.56 8.99 -10.01
C ILE A 266 9.11 8.69 -10.40
N PRO A 267 8.74 8.70 -11.70
CA PRO A 267 7.43 8.29 -12.17
C PRO A 267 7.23 6.78 -11.99
N VAL A 268 5.97 6.33 -12.03
CA VAL A 268 5.60 4.94 -11.77
C VAL A 268 4.86 4.35 -12.98
N LEU A 269 5.29 3.18 -13.45
CA LEU A 269 4.47 2.33 -14.31
C LEU A 269 3.79 1.28 -13.42
N ALA A 270 2.48 1.42 -13.24
CA ALA A 270 1.70 0.61 -12.31
C ALA A 270 0.62 -0.22 -13.01
N SER A 271 0.25 -1.34 -12.39
CA SER A 271 -0.99 -2.05 -12.71
C SER A 271 -2.20 -1.37 -12.07
N ARG A 272 -3.34 -1.37 -12.77
CA ARG A 272 -4.61 -0.94 -12.20
C ARG A 272 -5.14 -2.02 -11.25
N HIS A 273 -4.90 -1.84 -9.97
CA HIS A 273 -5.52 -2.66 -8.93
C HIS A 273 -5.66 -1.86 -7.64
N PHE A 274 -6.69 -2.14 -6.87
CA PHE A 274 -7.02 -1.54 -5.59
C PHE A 274 -6.77 0.00 -5.59
N ALA A 275 -5.82 0.52 -4.78
CA ALA A 275 -5.52 1.95 -4.66
C ALA A 275 -4.49 2.46 -5.69
N ALA A 276 -3.90 1.62 -6.54
CA ALA A 276 -2.79 2.03 -7.40
C ALA A 276 -3.13 3.23 -8.31
N ALA A 277 -4.34 3.25 -8.91
CA ALA A 277 -4.81 4.36 -9.74
C ALA A 277 -5.20 5.63 -8.96
N GLU A 278 -5.29 5.57 -7.63
CA GLU A 278 -5.48 6.76 -6.78
C GLU A 278 -4.13 7.39 -6.42
N ILE A 279 -3.09 6.56 -6.31
CA ILE A 279 -1.72 6.98 -6.03
C ILE A 279 -1.04 7.47 -7.29
N VAL A 280 -1.13 6.72 -8.40
CA VAL A 280 -0.59 7.08 -9.70
C VAL A 280 -1.70 7.66 -10.56
N GLU A 281 -1.57 8.93 -10.93
CA GLU A 281 -2.46 9.60 -11.88
C GLU A 281 -1.93 9.34 -13.29
N ASP A 282 -2.73 8.59 -14.07
CA ASP A 282 -2.34 8.14 -15.39
C ASP A 282 -2.05 9.29 -16.35
N GLY A 283 -0.93 9.22 -17.05
CA GLY A 283 -0.44 10.28 -17.97
C GLY A 283 0.12 11.53 -17.29
N VAL A 284 0.01 11.64 -15.95
CA VAL A 284 0.47 12.79 -15.16
C VAL A 284 1.66 12.42 -14.26
N SER A 285 1.51 11.41 -13.39
CA SER A 285 2.56 11.02 -12.44
C SER A 285 3.14 9.63 -12.72
N GLY A 286 2.69 9.02 -13.79
CA GLY A 286 3.06 7.70 -14.22
C GLY A 286 2.13 7.19 -15.30
N VAL A 287 2.21 5.90 -15.58
CA VAL A 287 1.32 5.19 -16.49
C VAL A 287 0.64 4.06 -15.73
N VAL A 288 -0.68 3.91 -15.90
CA VAL A 288 -1.47 2.86 -15.27
C VAL A 288 -2.01 1.93 -16.35
N VAL A 289 -1.58 0.67 -16.33
CA VAL A 289 -2.02 -0.35 -17.28
C VAL A 289 -3.04 -1.30 -16.66
N GLU A 290 -3.98 -1.77 -17.46
CA GLU A 290 -4.94 -2.78 -17.03
C GLU A 290 -4.24 -4.11 -16.73
N ALA A 291 -4.55 -4.68 -15.57
CA ALA A 291 -4.04 -5.96 -15.13
C ALA A 291 -5.17 -6.98 -14.99
N GLU A 292 -4.92 -8.19 -15.43
CA GLU A 292 -5.79 -9.31 -15.12
C GLU A 292 -5.50 -9.76 -13.68
N ASN A 293 -6.23 -9.17 -12.73
CA ASN A 293 -6.00 -9.45 -11.32
C ASN A 293 -6.97 -10.53 -10.81
N PRO A 294 -6.49 -11.75 -10.54
CA PRO A 294 -7.34 -12.81 -10.02
C PRO A 294 -7.71 -12.64 -8.54
N LEU A 295 -7.05 -11.75 -7.82
CA LEU A 295 -7.23 -11.57 -6.37
C LEU A 295 -8.35 -10.59 -6.02
N TYR A 296 -8.39 -9.44 -6.69
CA TYR A 296 -9.39 -8.41 -6.44
C TYR A 296 -10.37 -8.28 -7.60
N GLY A 297 -11.65 -8.03 -7.28
CA GLY A 297 -12.66 -7.63 -8.26
C GLY A 297 -12.50 -6.15 -8.65
N GLU A 298 -13.26 -5.71 -9.64
CA GLU A 298 -13.35 -4.29 -10.02
C GLU A 298 -13.90 -3.41 -8.88
N ASP A 299 -14.68 -3.99 -7.99
CA ASP A 299 -15.19 -3.39 -6.75
C ASP A 299 -14.11 -3.21 -5.67
N GLY A 300 -12.86 -3.60 -5.93
CA GLY A 300 -11.75 -3.56 -4.98
C GLY A 300 -11.87 -4.60 -3.85
N VAL A 301 -12.77 -5.58 -3.98
CA VAL A 301 -12.99 -6.61 -2.98
C VAL A 301 -12.19 -7.85 -3.29
N CYS A 302 -11.47 -8.38 -2.29
CA CYS A 302 -10.75 -9.63 -2.42
C CYS A 302 -11.70 -10.81 -2.69
N ARG A 303 -11.46 -11.54 -3.78
CA ARG A 303 -12.27 -12.70 -4.21
C ARG A 303 -11.99 -13.96 -3.42
N PHE A 304 -10.91 -13.98 -2.63
CA PHE A 304 -10.50 -15.16 -1.87
C PHE A 304 -10.80 -15.00 -0.37
N PRO A 305 -11.11 -16.10 0.31
CA PRO A 305 -11.44 -16.08 1.75
C PRO A 305 -10.27 -15.69 2.64
N HIS A 306 -9.04 -15.84 2.14
CA HIS A 306 -7.81 -15.51 2.85
C HIS A 306 -6.91 -14.68 1.95
N THR A 307 -6.53 -13.51 2.41
CA THR A 307 -5.59 -12.65 1.69
C THR A 307 -4.14 -13.04 2.01
N LEU A 308 -3.88 -13.49 3.24
CA LEU A 308 -2.56 -13.91 3.70
C LEU A 308 -2.64 -15.20 4.56
N PRO A 309 -1.92 -16.27 4.19
CA PRO A 309 -1.13 -16.45 2.98
C PRO A 309 -2.02 -16.59 1.74
N PRO A 310 -1.55 -16.19 0.57
CA PRO A 310 -2.35 -16.30 -0.65
C PRO A 310 -2.70 -17.75 -0.98
N PRO A 311 -3.92 -18.02 -1.48
CA PRO A 311 -4.38 -19.36 -1.82
C PRO A 311 -3.49 -20.05 -2.87
N ARG A 312 -3.49 -21.39 -2.91
CA ARG A 312 -2.72 -22.15 -3.89
C ARG A 312 -3.12 -21.83 -5.35
N SER A 313 -4.41 -21.61 -5.59
CA SER A 313 -4.94 -21.22 -6.92
C SER A 313 -4.37 -19.88 -7.37
N PHE A 314 -4.34 -18.88 -6.47
CA PHE A 314 -3.74 -17.58 -6.75
C PHE A 314 -2.23 -17.69 -7.01
N ARG A 315 -1.49 -18.42 -6.17
CA ARG A 315 -0.05 -18.66 -6.40
C ARG A 315 0.23 -19.36 -7.74
N ARG A 316 -0.65 -20.28 -8.17
CA ARG A 316 -0.52 -20.92 -9.48
C ARG A 316 -0.77 -19.94 -10.62
N ALA A 317 -1.78 -19.07 -10.51
CA ALA A 317 -2.03 -18.03 -11.49
C ALA A 317 -0.84 -17.08 -11.62
N LEU A 318 -0.22 -16.68 -10.50
CA LEU A 318 0.96 -15.81 -10.50
C LEU A 318 2.22 -16.46 -11.12
N ALA A 319 2.31 -17.76 -11.13
CA ALA A 319 3.43 -18.47 -11.76
C ALA A 319 3.34 -18.54 -13.31
N SER A 320 2.21 -18.07 -13.87
CA SER A 320 1.96 -18.06 -15.31
C SER A 320 1.40 -16.68 -15.72
N PRO A 321 2.26 -15.66 -15.82
CA PRO A 321 1.85 -14.31 -16.23
C PRO A 321 1.08 -14.32 -17.54
N SER A 322 0.03 -13.48 -17.62
CA SER A 322 -0.72 -13.25 -18.85
C SER A 322 0.17 -12.55 -19.88
N GLU A 323 0.29 -13.12 -21.07
CA GLU A 323 1.05 -12.54 -22.18
C GLU A 323 0.49 -11.18 -22.60
N ALA A 324 -0.85 -11.01 -22.55
CA ALA A 324 -1.49 -9.73 -22.83
C ALA A 324 -1.11 -8.68 -21.80
N TYR A 325 -1.04 -9.02 -20.52
CA TYR A 325 -0.64 -8.09 -19.47
C TYR A 325 0.86 -7.71 -19.58
N VAL A 326 1.72 -8.70 -19.81
CA VAL A 326 3.15 -8.45 -20.09
C VAL A 326 3.32 -7.55 -21.32
N GLY A 327 2.49 -7.75 -22.37
CA GLY A 327 2.46 -6.90 -23.56
C GLY A 327 2.16 -5.44 -23.23
N ARG A 328 1.08 -5.17 -22.49
CA ARG A 328 0.72 -3.79 -22.07
C ARG A 328 1.81 -3.11 -21.25
N LEU A 329 2.45 -3.85 -20.32
CA LEU A 329 3.59 -3.32 -19.57
C LEU A 329 4.77 -3.00 -20.48
N ALA A 330 5.08 -3.87 -21.44
CA ALA A 330 6.18 -3.68 -22.39
C ALA A 330 5.93 -2.48 -23.31
N GLU A 331 4.71 -2.32 -23.84
CA GLU A 331 4.32 -1.17 -24.66
C GLU A 331 4.46 0.16 -23.90
N ALA A 332 3.94 0.22 -22.68
CA ALA A 332 4.06 1.41 -21.83
C ALA A 332 5.53 1.72 -21.49
N LEU A 333 6.31 0.70 -21.19
CA LEU A 333 7.74 0.83 -20.89
C LEU A 333 8.54 1.29 -22.12
N ALA A 334 8.27 0.72 -23.30
CA ALA A 334 8.90 1.10 -24.56
C ALA A 334 8.62 2.57 -24.89
N ARG A 335 7.37 3.00 -24.75
CA ARG A 335 6.97 4.39 -24.95
C ARG A 335 7.71 5.36 -24.01
N ILE A 336 7.84 5.02 -22.73
CA ILE A 336 8.61 5.85 -21.78
C ILE A 336 10.11 5.84 -22.15
N ALA A 337 10.62 4.72 -22.70
CA ALA A 337 12.00 4.61 -23.14
C ALA A 337 12.28 5.42 -24.40
N GLU A 338 11.32 5.54 -25.29
CA GLU A 338 11.42 6.22 -26.60
C GLU A 338 11.21 7.73 -26.49
N GLU A 339 10.32 8.18 -25.57
CA GLU A 339 9.90 9.57 -25.43
C GLU A 339 10.49 10.22 -24.16
N PRO A 340 11.68 10.87 -24.20
CA PRO A 340 12.27 11.54 -23.02
C PRO A 340 11.37 12.62 -22.42
N GLU A 341 10.67 13.39 -23.26
CA GLU A 341 9.75 14.45 -22.81
C GLU A 341 8.54 13.86 -22.05
N LEU A 342 8.07 12.66 -22.43
CA LEU A 342 7.06 11.96 -21.66
C LEU A 342 7.58 11.62 -20.26
N HIS A 343 8.79 11.04 -20.19
CA HIS A 343 9.41 10.72 -18.89
C HIS A 343 9.54 11.96 -18.01
N GLU A 344 10.02 13.08 -18.55
CA GLU A 344 10.20 14.33 -17.79
C GLU A 344 8.86 14.87 -17.26
N ARG A 345 7.81 14.86 -18.09
CA ARG A 345 6.47 15.26 -17.64
C ARG A 345 5.94 14.38 -16.51
N LEU A 346 6.07 13.05 -16.67
CA LEU A 346 5.65 12.09 -15.66
C LEU A 346 6.44 12.24 -14.34
N ALA A 347 7.75 12.49 -14.45
CA ALA A 347 8.62 12.71 -13.28
C ALA A 347 8.23 14.00 -12.53
N ALA A 348 7.97 15.08 -13.27
CA ALA A 348 7.49 16.34 -12.71
C ALA A 348 6.15 16.17 -11.99
N GLY A 349 5.19 15.48 -12.62
CA GLY A 349 3.90 15.16 -12.02
C GLY A 349 4.02 14.29 -10.77
N ALA A 350 4.86 13.24 -10.82
CA ALA A 350 5.12 12.37 -9.67
C ALA A 350 5.68 13.15 -8.48
N PHE A 351 6.63 14.04 -8.73
CA PHE A 351 7.21 14.88 -7.69
C PHE A 351 6.20 15.89 -7.12
N ALA A 352 5.40 16.52 -7.97
CA ALA A 352 4.38 17.47 -7.56
C ALA A 352 3.32 16.81 -6.64
N ARG A 353 2.95 15.54 -6.86
CA ARG A 353 1.98 14.84 -6.00
C ARG A 353 2.43 14.73 -4.55
N VAL A 354 3.74 14.65 -4.28
CA VAL A 354 4.29 14.51 -2.92
C VAL A 354 4.81 15.81 -2.32
N THR A 355 5.05 16.85 -3.13
CA THR A 355 5.45 18.18 -2.64
C THR A 355 4.26 19.03 -2.27
N ASP A 356 3.34 19.23 -3.21
CA ASP A 356 2.21 20.16 -3.07
C ASP A 356 0.85 19.49 -3.32
N GLY A 357 0.86 18.29 -3.87
CA GLY A 357 -0.32 17.53 -4.28
C GLY A 357 -0.96 16.70 -3.15
N PRO A 358 -1.86 15.77 -3.51
CA PRO A 358 -2.69 15.01 -2.57
C PRO A 358 -1.88 14.06 -1.66
N LEU A 359 -0.66 13.72 -2.03
CA LEU A 359 0.24 12.84 -1.26
C LEU A 359 1.28 13.62 -0.46
N SER A 360 1.14 14.96 -0.37
CA SER A 360 2.04 15.83 0.39
C SER A 360 1.73 15.80 1.89
N MET A 361 2.76 16.03 2.69
CA MET A 361 2.62 16.17 4.14
C MET A 361 1.76 17.38 4.52
N GLY A 362 1.77 18.44 3.71
CA GLY A 362 0.94 19.63 3.88
C GLY A 362 -0.53 19.28 3.78
N ARG A 363 -0.93 18.64 2.69
CA ARG A 363 -2.31 18.23 2.44
C ARG A 363 -2.82 17.27 3.51
N ARG A 364 -2.07 16.21 3.82
CA ARG A 364 -2.47 15.27 4.87
C ARG A 364 -2.63 15.93 6.23
N ARG A 365 -1.76 16.89 6.58
CA ARG A 365 -1.88 17.66 7.83
C ARG A 365 -3.17 18.47 7.87
N GLU A 366 -3.52 19.10 6.77
CA GLU A 366 -4.77 19.87 6.64
C GLU A 366 -5.99 18.97 6.81
N ASP A 367 -6.05 17.85 6.06
CA ASP A 367 -7.16 16.89 6.08
C ASP A 367 -7.34 16.30 7.50
N LEU A 368 -6.27 15.84 8.12
CA LEU A 368 -6.30 15.33 9.49
C LEU A 368 -6.68 16.42 10.50
N GLY A 369 -6.20 17.64 10.33
CA GLY A 369 -6.57 18.76 11.19
C GLY A 369 -8.07 19.07 11.16
N GLN A 370 -8.69 19.00 9.98
CA GLN A 370 -10.14 19.14 9.83
C GLN A 370 -10.89 17.99 10.53
N VAL A 371 -10.45 16.74 10.32
CA VAL A 371 -11.05 15.58 10.97
C VAL A 371 -10.95 15.67 12.48
N TYR A 372 -9.79 16.04 13.02
CA TYR A 372 -9.59 16.12 14.47
C TYR A 372 -10.44 17.22 15.11
N ARG A 373 -10.54 18.38 14.49
CA ARG A 373 -11.45 19.46 14.98
C ARG A 373 -12.90 18.96 15.03
N ARG A 374 -13.39 18.32 13.97
CA ARG A 374 -14.74 17.75 13.93
C ARG A 374 -14.93 16.64 14.98
N ALA A 375 -13.94 15.77 15.16
CA ALA A 375 -14.01 14.69 16.14
C ALA A 375 -14.07 15.18 17.60
N LEU A 376 -13.53 16.35 17.88
CA LEU A 376 -13.55 16.98 19.21
C LEU A 376 -14.76 17.87 19.45
N ALA A 377 -15.46 18.36 18.40
CA ALA A 377 -16.61 19.22 18.50
C ALA A 377 -17.94 18.47 18.73
N GLY A 378 -18.01 17.21 18.36
CA GLY A 378 -19.20 16.34 18.52
C GLY A 378 -18.93 15.15 19.41
#